data_4454e5035cedc3fe248675b92dc06019
#
_entry.id   4454e5035cedc3fe248675b92dc06019
#
_cell.length_a   1.000
_cell.length_b   1.000
_cell.length_c   1.000
_cell.angle_alpha   90.00
_cell.angle_beta   90.00
_cell.angle_gamma   90.00
#
_symmetry.space_group_name_H-M   'P 1'
#
loop_
_entity.id
_entity.type
_entity.pdbx_description
1 polymer ?
#
loop_
_entity_poly.entity_id
_entity_poly.type
_entity_poly.pdbx_seq_one_letter_code
_entity_poly.pdbx_strand_id
1 'polypeptide(L)'
;MNITRENREGQVSVIKVTVGESDYNEAVEKKLREYRRKANMPGFRPGMVPMSIINKTYRKSTIAETAYKMASDAVFEYLDKEKIDYVGDVLPSDEQGAFDFDNNTEHEFVFEVGLAPEIDIELSEKDKLTKYKIKVSDEMREGYRTNFLRRYGRLVDVDEVAADEALTGILDNGEIKVEEGYVGLISMNDEQRKPFIGKKVGDELTVNVN
;
A
#
# COMPACT_ATOMS: atom_id res chain seq x y z
N MET A 1 -1.92 29.65 16.74
CA MET A 1 -1.88 29.37 15.27
C MET A 1 -2.90 30.22 14.53
N ASN A 2 -2.58 30.71 13.34
CA ASN A 2 -3.49 31.46 12.47
C ASN A 2 -3.58 30.74 11.11
N ILE A 3 -4.82 30.61 10.58
CA ILE A 3 -5.06 29.93 9.31
C ILE A 3 -5.77 30.89 8.37
N THR A 4 -5.23 31.04 7.16
CA THR A 4 -5.85 31.82 6.10
C THR A 4 -6.00 30.95 4.85
N ARG A 5 -7.09 31.14 4.11
CA ARG A 5 -7.40 30.39 2.90
C ARG A 5 -7.61 31.32 1.73
N GLU A 6 -7.04 30.96 0.59
CA GLU A 6 -7.19 31.65 -0.67
C GLU A 6 -7.58 30.65 -1.76
N ASN A 7 -8.69 30.89 -2.45
CA ASN A 7 -9.10 30.06 -3.58
C ASN A 7 -8.44 30.57 -4.85
N ARG A 8 -7.91 29.65 -5.65
CA ARG A 8 -7.30 29.94 -6.96
C ARG A 8 -8.16 29.39 -8.10
N GLU A 9 -7.83 29.79 -9.30
CA GLU A 9 -8.43 29.22 -10.50
C GLU A 9 -8.11 27.71 -10.60
N GLY A 10 -9.01 26.92 -11.20
CA GLY A 10 -8.80 25.47 -11.38
C GLY A 10 -9.15 24.60 -10.18
N GLN A 11 -10.03 25.07 -9.28
CA GLN A 11 -10.49 24.32 -8.09
C GLN A 11 -9.33 23.96 -7.12
N VAL A 12 -8.36 24.82 -7.00
CA VAL A 12 -7.26 24.73 -6.04
C VAL A 12 -7.44 25.75 -4.95
N SER A 13 -7.24 25.37 -3.71
CA SER A 13 -7.22 26.26 -2.56
C SER A 13 -5.84 26.23 -1.91
N VAL A 14 -5.30 27.42 -1.63
CA VAL A 14 -4.05 27.58 -0.88
C VAL A 14 -4.40 27.90 0.56
N ILE A 15 -3.85 27.14 1.47
CA ILE A 15 -4.05 27.31 2.91
C ILE A 15 -2.70 27.64 3.54
N LYS A 16 -2.63 28.78 4.19
CA LYS A 16 -1.45 29.25 4.92
C LYS A 16 -1.69 29.10 6.41
N VAL A 17 -0.78 28.43 7.09
CA VAL A 17 -0.82 28.20 8.51
C VAL A 17 0.40 28.82 9.16
N THR A 18 0.18 29.80 10.03
CA THR A 18 1.24 30.41 10.85
C THR A 18 1.29 29.75 12.20
N VAL A 19 2.44 29.15 12.52
CA VAL A 19 2.71 28.48 13.80
C VAL A 19 3.72 29.30 14.58
N GLY A 20 3.33 29.81 15.74
CA GLY A 20 4.19 30.61 16.62
C GLY A 20 4.89 29.77 17.68
N GLU A 21 5.91 30.36 18.32
CA GLU A 21 6.69 29.70 19.37
C GLU A 21 5.81 29.17 20.53
N SER A 22 4.79 29.94 20.90
CA SER A 22 3.85 29.52 21.96
C SER A 22 3.11 28.23 21.65
N ASP A 23 2.94 27.93 20.36
CA ASP A 23 2.20 26.76 19.93
C ASP A 23 3.07 25.49 20.02
N TYR A 24 4.34 25.53 19.58
CA TYR A 24 5.18 24.34 19.48
C TYR A 24 6.18 24.13 20.64
N ASN A 25 6.49 25.17 21.43
CA ASN A 25 7.60 25.11 22.37
C ASN A 25 7.46 24.00 23.41
N GLU A 26 6.27 23.80 23.97
CA GLU A 26 6.03 22.72 24.96
C GLU A 26 6.26 21.33 24.35
N ALA A 27 5.78 21.09 23.16
CA ALA A 27 5.96 19.84 22.44
C ALA A 27 7.44 19.59 22.06
N VAL A 28 8.15 20.62 21.66
CA VAL A 28 9.59 20.59 21.35
C VAL A 28 10.39 20.24 22.62
N GLU A 29 10.14 20.92 23.73
CA GLU A 29 10.83 20.65 24.98
C GLU A 29 10.59 19.21 25.49
N LYS A 30 9.37 18.70 25.31
CA LYS A 30 9.06 17.31 25.64
C LYS A 30 9.86 16.33 24.79
N LYS A 31 9.89 16.52 23.47
CA LYS A 31 10.69 15.69 22.55
C LYS A 31 12.19 15.76 22.86
N LEU A 32 12.73 16.94 23.15
CA LEU A 32 14.14 17.10 23.49
C LEU A 32 14.52 16.36 24.78
N ARG A 33 13.62 16.33 25.79
CA ARG A 33 13.81 15.51 27.02
C ARG A 33 13.79 14.01 26.68
N GLU A 34 12.96 13.57 25.75
CA GLU A 34 12.93 12.18 25.29
C GLU A 34 14.20 11.82 24.53
N TYR A 35 14.67 12.70 23.63
CA TYR A 35 15.94 12.52 22.94
C TYR A 35 17.11 12.43 23.94
N ARG A 36 17.14 13.26 24.97
CA ARG A 36 18.15 13.18 26.02
C ARG A 36 18.20 11.80 26.67
N ARG A 37 17.06 11.23 26.99
CA ARG A 37 16.97 9.89 27.62
C ARG A 37 17.53 8.78 26.75
N LYS A 38 17.34 8.91 25.44
CA LYS A 38 17.79 7.91 24.44
C LYS A 38 19.16 8.20 23.87
N ALA A 39 19.69 9.40 24.08
CA ALA A 39 20.95 9.83 23.48
C ALA A 39 22.13 9.00 23.98
N ASN A 40 22.90 8.49 23.03
CA ASN A 40 24.17 7.84 23.26
C ASN A 40 25.25 8.64 22.51
N MET A 41 26.01 9.44 23.25
CA MET A 41 27.07 10.30 22.68
C MET A 41 28.42 9.95 23.30
N PRO A 42 29.50 9.92 22.50
CA PRO A 42 30.84 9.68 23.01
C PRO A 42 31.19 10.66 24.14
N GLY A 43 31.75 10.15 25.23
CA GLY A 43 32.11 10.95 26.40
C GLY A 43 30.99 11.15 27.44
N PHE A 44 29.78 10.67 27.21
CA PHE A 44 28.67 10.76 28.14
C PHE A 44 28.04 9.39 28.38
N ARG A 45 27.61 9.17 29.63
CA ARG A 45 26.82 7.99 29.96
C ARG A 45 25.45 8.12 29.27
N PRO A 46 24.88 7.03 28.69
CA PRO A 46 23.57 7.04 28.08
C PRO A 46 22.51 7.70 28.96
N GLY A 47 21.76 8.66 28.43
CA GLY A 47 20.75 9.44 29.12
C GLY A 47 21.26 10.59 29.98
N MET A 48 22.58 10.76 30.14
CA MET A 48 23.19 11.81 30.95
C MET A 48 23.83 12.94 30.15
N VAL A 49 23.51 13.03 28.87
CA VAL A 49 23.97 14.12 28.00
C VAL A 49 23.39 15.46 28.50
N PRO A 50 24.20 16.53 28.65
CA PRO A 50 23.70 17.85 29.03
C PRO A 50 22.65 18.39 28.01
N MET A 51 21.60 19.02 28.51
CA MET A 51 20.54 19.59 27.65
C MET A 51 21.07 20.63 26.65
N SER A 52 22.13 21.36 27.00
CA SER A 52 22.75 22.33 26.10
C SER A 52 23.29 21.67 24.81
N ILE A 53 23.84 20.47 24.92
CA ILE A 53 24.34 19.70 23.79
C ILE A 53 23.14 19.14 22.97
N ILE A 54 22.13 18.60 23.64
CA ILE A 54 20.91 18.12 23.00
C ILE A 54 20.24 19.26 22.23
N ASN A 55 20.09 20.42 22.84
CA ASN A 55 19.49 21.60 22.20
C ASN A 55 20.31 22.03 20.97
N LYS A 56 21.62 22.11 21.09
CA LYS A 56 22.49 22.51 19.99
C LYS A 56 22.39 21.54 18.80
N THR A 57 22.20 20.25 19.08
CA THR A 57 22.21 19.21 18.04
C THR A 57 20.82 18.99 17.44
N TYR A 58 19.76 18.99 18.26
CA TYR A 58 18.45 18.51 17.83
C TYR A 58 17.34 19.57 17.84
N ARG A 59 17.52 20.74 18.50
CA ARG A 59 16.43 21.71 18.65
C ARG A 59 15.88 22.17 17.31
N LYS A 60 16.72 22.53 16.37
CA LYS A 60 16.33 23.04 15.04
C LYS A 60 15.48 22.01 14.28
N SER A 61 15.96 20.79 14.17
CA SER A 61 15.21 19.72 13.49
C SER A 61 13.92 19.33 14.23
N THR A 62 13.93 19.39 15.55
CA THR A 62 12.75 19.12 16.38
C THR A 62 11.69 20.20 16.21
N ILE A 63 12.08 21.48 16.13
CA ILE A 63 11.16 22.59 15.82
C ILE A 63 10.55 22.37 14.43
N ALA A 64 11.38 22.16 13.40
CA ALA A 64 10.92 21.94 12.04
C ALA A 64 9.89 20.82 11.93
N GLU A 65 10.21 19.64 12.51
CA GLU A 65 9.32 18.48 12.51
C GLU A 65 8.01 18.75 13.26
N THR A 66 8.13 19.40 14.43
CA THR A 66 6.97 19.62 15.30
C THR A 66 6.05 20.69 14.72
N ALA A 67 6.60 21.81 14.25
CA ALA A 67 5.84 22.89 13.64
C ALA A 67 5.14 22.42 12.35
N TYR A 68 5.85 21.66 11.49
CA TYR A 68 5.26 21.10 10.27
C TYR A 68 4.09 20.15 10.60
N LYS A 69 4.28 19.26 11.56
CA LYS A 69 3.21 18.36 11.99
C LYS A 69 2.00 19.12 12.51
N MET A 70 2.21 20.12 13.36
CA MET A 70 1.13 20.93 13.90
C MET A 70 0.40 21.72 12.80
N ALA A 71 1.15 22.28 11.83
CA ALA A 71 0.56 22.95 10.69
C ALA A 71 -0.28 22.01 9.83
N SER A 72 0.23 20.81 9.55
CA SER A 72 -0.51 19.77 8.80
C SER A 72 -1.79 19.34 9.52
N ASP A 73 -1.69 19.01 10.82
CA ASP A 73 -2.85 18.63 11.62
C ASP A 73 -3.90 19.76 11.62
N ALA A 74 -3.47 21.02 11.75
CA ALA A 74 -4.36 22.18 11.75
C ALA A 74 -5.08 22.42 10.39
N VAL A 75 -4.43 22.07 9.26
CA VAL A 75 -5.10 22.13 7.95
C VAL A 75 -6.23 21.12 7.88
N PHE A 76 -6.01 19.87 8.30
CA PHE A 76 -7.06 18.86 8.28
C PHE A 76 -8.21 19.20 9.22
N GLU A 77 -7.91 19.69 10.42
CA GLU A 77 -8.95 20.19 11.35
C GLU A 77 -9.75 21.36 10.76
N TYR A 78 -9.08 22.26 10.05
CA TYR A 78 -9.73 23.38 9.38
C TYR A 78 -10.65 22.91 8.25
N LEU A 79 -10.20 22.01 7.40
CA LEU A 79 -10.99 21.44 6.31
C LEU A 79 -12.25 20.74 6.82
N ASP A 80 -12.12 19.95 7.89
CA ASP A 80 -13.24 19.24 8.51
C ASP A 80 -14.24 20.20 9.18
N LYS A 81 -13.73 21.18 9.92
CA LYS A 81 -14.56 22.18 10.60
C LYS A 81 -15.37 23.04 9.64
N GLU A 82 -14.73 23.50 8.56
CA GLU A 82 -15.37 24.30 7.52
C GLU A 82 -16.18 23.44 6.53
N LYS A 83 -16.16 22.11 6.69
CA LYS A 83 -16.84 21.13 5.81
C LYS A 83 -16.46 21.33 4.34
N ILE A 84 -15.17 21.48 4.09
CA ILE A 84 -14.64 21.66 2.74
C ILE A 84 -14.37 20.28 2.16
N ASP A 85 -15.11 19.95 1.12
CA ASP A 85 -14.87 18.71 0.36
C ASP A 85 -13.66 18.92 -0.55
N TYR A 86 -12.68 18.04 -0.40
CA TYR A 86 -11.44 18.08 -1.17
C TYR A 86 -11.13 16.72 -1.80
N VAL A 87 -10.29 16.74 -2.84
CA VAL A 87 -9.88 15.56 -3.61
C VAL A 87 -8.37 15.43 -3.58
N GLY A 88 -7.90 14.22 -3.32
CA GLY A 88 -6.47 13.92 -3.23
C GLY A 88 -5.88 14.25 -1.86
N ASP A 89 -4.57 14.47 -1.84
CA ASP A 89 -3.82 14.77 -0.63
C ASP A 89 -3.58 16.28 -0.48
N VAL A 90 -3.38 16.72 0.75
CA VAL A 90 -2.90 18.06 1.06
C VAL A 90 -1.40 18.11 0.80
N LEU A 91 -0.96 18.90 -0.15
CA LEU A 91 0.43 18.99 -0.57
C LEU A 91 1.08 20.28 -0.09
N PRO A 92 2.38 20.27 0.26
CA PRO A 92 3.13 21.51 0.42
C PRO A 92 3.14 22.30 -0.90
N SER A 93 2.92 23.63 -0.83
CA SER A 93 2.95 24.45 -2.03
C SER A 93 4.38 24.73 -2.50
N ASP A 94 4.57 24.81 -3.82
CA ASP A 94 5.83 25.24 -4.41
C ASP A 94 6.18 26.70 -4.05
N GLU A 95 5.21 27.48 -3.59
CA GLU A 95 5.40 28.85 -3.10
C GLU A 95 5.93 28.91 -1.67
N GLN A 96 6.18 27.77 -1.06
CA GLN A 96 6.74 27.71 0.29
C GLN A 96 8.09 28.42 0.36
N GLY A 97 8.17 29.47 1.15
CA GLY A 97 9.41 30.17 1.41
C GLY A 97 10.44 29.33 2.19
N ALA A 98 11.69 29.75 2.15
CA ALA A 98 12.73 29.11 2.95
C ALA A 98 12.49 29.35 4.46
N PHE A 99 12.61 28.30 5.26
CA PHE A 99 12.47 28.40 6.71
C PHE A 99 13.78 28.82 7.39
N ASP A 100 13.70 29.78 8.27
CA ASP A 100 14.78 30.14 9.20
C ASP A 100 14.35 29.80 10.63
N PHE A 101 14.68 28.59 11.07
CA PHE A 101 14.40 28.10 12.41
C PHE A 101 15.42 28.56 13.48
N ASP A 102 16.43 29.33 13.06
CA ASP A 102 17.45 29.84 14.00
C ASP A 102 17.10 31.24 14.50
N ASN A 103 16.51 32.07 13.63
CA ASN A 103 16.23 33.48 13.94
C ASN A 103 14.74 33.80 14.06
N ASN A 104 13.87 33.00 13.45
CA ASN A 104 12.43 33.23 13.47
C ASN A 104 11.74 32.36 14.50
N THR A 105 10.78 32.93 15.20
CA THR A 105 9.91 32.26 16.18
C THR A 105 8.53 31.92 15.61
N GLU A 106 8.21 32.50 14.45
CA GLU A 106 6.99 32.21 13.70
C GLU A 106 7.32 31.64 12.34
N HIS A 107 6.58 30.61 11.95
CA HIS A 107 6.81 29.89 10.70
C HIS A 107 5.49 29.76 9.94
N GLU A 108 5.48 30.25 8.68
CA GLU A 108 4.35 30.13 7.79
C GLU A 108 4.53 28.87 6.90
N PHE A 109 3.56 27.97 6.96
CA PHE A 109 3.47 26.80 6.11
C PHE A 109 2.37 27.01 5.09
N VAL A 110 2.68 26.73 3.82
CA VAL A 110 1.77 26.92 2.69
C VAL A 110 1.42 25.55 2.11
N PHE A 111 0.13 25.25 2.09
CA PHE A 111 -0.40 23.98 1.55
C PHE A 111 -1.34 24.24 0.38
N GLU A 112 -1.36 23.33 -0.56
CA GLU A 112 -2.30 23.29 -1.67
C GLU A 112 -3.25 22.11 -1.53
N VAL A 113 -4.53 22.39 -1.78
CA VAL A 113 -5.62 21.43 -1.66
C VAL A 113 -6.50 21.50 -2.89
N GLY A 114 -6.72 20.39 -3.56
CA GLY A 114 -7.70 20.28 -4.63
C GLY A 114 -9.12 20.27 -4.07
N LEU A 115 -9.98 21.19 -4.52
CA LEU A 115 -11.36 21.22 -4.07
C LEU A 115 -12.21 20.24 -4.89
N ALA A 116 -13.12 19.54 -4.23
CA ALA A 116 -14.12 18.75 -4.92
C ALA A 116 -15.09 19.67 -5.66
N PRO A 117 -15.45 19.38 -6.92
CA PRO A 117 -16.49 20.13 -7.61
C PRO A 117 -17.85 19.88 -6.96
N GLU A 118 -18.66 20.92 -6.86
CA GLU A 118 -20.08 20.73 -6.54
C GLU A 118 -20.76 20.03 -7.72
N ILE A 119 -21.25 18.84 -7.48
CA ILE A 119 -21.91 18.04 -8.49
C ILE A 119 -23.40 17.97 -8.11
N ASP A 120 -24.22 18.68 -8.86
CA ASP A 120 -25.68 18.61 -8.74
C ASP A 120 -26.21 17.67 -9.83
N ILE A 121 -26.66 16.47 -9.43
CA ILE A 121 -27.20 15.47 -10.34
C ILE A 121 -28.66 15.25 -10.00
N GLU A 122 -29.54 15.75 -10.84
CA GLU A 122 -30.96 15.42 -10.78
C GLU A 122 -31.27 14.25 -11.69
N LEU A 123 -31.72 13.15 -11.09
CA LEU A 123 -32.21 12.00 -11.85
C LEU A 123 -33.61 12.30 -12.39
N SER A 124 -33.79 12.08 -13.68
CA SER A 124 -35.03 12.29 -14.39
C SER A 124 -35.59 11.00 -15.02
N GLU A 125 -36.83 11.00 -15.44
CA GLU A 125 -37.42 9.86 -16.17
C GLU A 125 -36.74 9.54 -17.51
N LYS A 126 -35.89 10.44 -18.00
CA LYS A 126 -35.12 10.26 -19.25
C LYS A 126 -33.84 9.47 -19.02
N ASP A 127 -33.39 9.35 -17.77
CA ASP A 127 -32.16 8.68 -17.41
C ASP A 127 -32.34 7.16 -17.47
N LYS A 128 -31.49 6.51 -18.24
CA LYS A 128 -31.53 5.06 -18.44
C LYS A 128 -30.37 4.41 -17.70
N LEU A 129 -30.70 3.62 -16.70
CA LEU A 129 -29.73 2.81 -15.98
C LEU A 129 -29.80 1.35 -16.46
N THR A 130 -28.65 0.80 -16.85
CA THR A 130 -28.56 -0.60 -17.21
C THR A 130 -28.43 -1.45 -15.96
N LYS A 131 -29.45 -2.25 -15.67
CA LYS A 131 -29.39 -3.23 -14.57
C LYS A 131 -28.98 -4.59 -15.12
N TYR A 132 -27.81 -5.05 -14.71
CA TYR A 132 -27.34 -6.39 -15.06
C TYR A 132 -27.94 -7.42 -14.10
N LYS A 133 -28.46 -8.51 -14.69
CA LYS A 133 -28.89 -9.70 -13.93
C LYS A 133 -27.86 -10.80 -14.15
N ILE A 134 -27.10 -11.13 -13.13
CA ILE A 134 -26.14 -12.22 -13.18
C ILE A 134 -26.89 -13.54 -13.23
N LYS A 135 -26.61 -14.35 -14.24
CA LYS A 135 -27.10 -15.73 -14.37
C LYS A 135 -25.91 -16.66 -14.34
N VAL A 136 -26.01 -17.68 -13.53
CA VAL A 136 -25.02 -18.76 -13.52
C VAL A 136 -25.33 -19.69 -14.70
N SER A 137 -24.37 -19.84 -15.60
CA SER A 137 -24.48 -20.81 -16.70
C SER A 137 -24.22 -22.23 -16.18
N ASP A 138 -24.67 -23.22 -16.96
CA ASP A 138 -24.39 -24.63 -16.61
C ASP A 138 -22.89 -24.94 -16.70
N GLU A 139 -22.19 -24.33 -17.62
CA GLU A 139 -20.73 -24.44 -17.75
C GLU A 139 -20.00 -23.90 -16.50
N MET A 140 -20.41 -22.72 -15.98
CA MET A 140 -19.85 -22.19 -14.73
C MET A 140 -20.13 -23.12 -13.54
N ARG A 141 -21.34 -23.73 -13.51
CA ARG A 141 -21.73 -24.67 -12.45
C ARG A 141 -20.89 -25.95 -12.49
N GLU A 142 -20.70 -26.53 -13.68
CA GLU A 142 -19.87 -27.72 -13.83
C GLU A 142 -18.40 -27.42 -13.59
N GLY A 143 -17.89 -26.29 -14.01
CA GLY A 143 -16.53 -25.84 -13.69
C GLY A 143 -16.30 -25.73 -12.17
N TYR A 144 -17.26 -25.10 -11.46
CA TYR A 144 -17.21 -25.01 -10.00
C TYR A 144 -17.29 -26.38 -9.32
N ARG A 145 -18.20 -27.25 -9.78
CA ARG A 145 -18.34 -28.61 -9.28
C ARG A 145 -17.05 -29.41 -9.45
N THR A 146 -16.47 -29.36 -10.62
CA THR A 146 -15.20 -30.07 -10.93
C THR A 146 -14.07 -29.59 -10.03
N ASN A 147 -13.91 -28.26 -9.87
CA ASN A 147 -12.89 -27.69 -8.98
C ASN A 147 -13.12 -28.08 -7.52
N PHE A 148 -14.38 -28.12 -7.08
CA PHE A 148 -14.72 -28.53 -5.73
C PHE A 148 -14.40 -30.02 -5.48
N LEU A 149 -14.76 -30.90 -6.43
CA LEU A 149 -14.45 -32.31 -6.36
C LEU A 149 -12.94 -32.59 -6.31
N ARG A 150 -12.16 -31.85 -7.11
CA ARG A 150 -10.70 -31.95 -7.07
C ARG A 150 -10.10 -31.51 -5.75
N ARG A 151 -10.64 -30.45 -5.16
CA ARG A 151 -10.12 -29.90 -3.89
C ARG A 151 -10.45 -30.76 -2.68
N TYR A 152 -11.62 -31.39 -2.67
CA TYR A 152 -12.15 -32.13 -1.50
C TYR A 152 -12.37 -33.62 -1.78
N GLY A 153 -12.09 -34.07 -2.99
CA GLY A 153 -12.15 -35.49 -3.36
C GLY A 153 -11.02 -36.32 -2.72
N ARG A 154 -11.12 -37.62 -2.86
CA ARG A 154 -10.03 -38.52 -2.51
C ARG A 154 -9.21 -38.81 -3.76
N LEU A 155 -7.90 -38.85 -3.60
CA LEU A 155 -7.02 -39.38 -4.64
C LEU A 155 -7.24 -40.90 -4.69
N VAL A 156 -7.37 -41.39 -5.90
CA VAL A 156 -7.54 -42.86 -6.18
C VAL A 156 -6.51 -43.23 -7.22
N ASP A 157 -5.77 -44.28 -6.97
CA ASP A 157 -4.81 -44.83 -7.93
C ASP A 157 -5.55 -45.43 -9.12
N VAL A 158 -5.01 -45.18 -10.31
CA VAL A 158 -5.56 -45.67 -11.58
C VAL A 158 -4.51 -46.51 -12.31
N ASP A 159 -4.98 -47.53 -13.02
CA ASP A 159 -4.10 -48.48 -13.73
C ASP A 159 -3.56 -47.90 -15.06
N GLU A 160 -4.25 -46.95 -15.64
CA GLU A 160 -3.92 -46.33 -16.95
C GLU A 160 -4.19 -44.83 -16.91
N VAL A 161 -3.28 -44.07 -17.49
CA VAL A 161 -3.29 -42.60 -17.47
C VAL A 161 -4.33 -42.01 -18.41
N ALA A 162 -5.25 -41.20 -17.90
CA ALA A 162 -6.16 -40.35 -18.65
C ALA A 162 -5.67 -38.89 -18.71
N ALA A 163 -6.48 -38.01 -19.29
CA ALA A 163 -6.03 -36.66 -19.66
C ALA A 163 -5.87 -35.66 -18.49
N ASP A 164 -6.45 -35.92 -17.33
CA ASP A 164 -6.54 -34.99 -16.20
C ASP A 164 -5.94 -35.49 -14.89
N GLU A 165 -5.11 -36.51 -14.98
CA GLU A 165 -4.47 -37.17 -13.86
C GLU A 165 -3.12 -36.56 -13.51
N ALA A 166 -2.60 -36.99 -12.37
CA ALA A 166 -1.28 -36.67 -11.89
C ALA A 166 -0.43 -37.95 -11.81
N LEU A 167 0.81 -37.84 -12.23
CA LEU A 167 1.77 -38.92 -12.21
C LEU A 167 2.85 -38.67 -11.19
N THR A 168 3.29 -39.70 -10.51
CA THR A 168 4.48 -39.70 -9.66
C THR A 168 5.46 -40.73 -10.17
N GLY A 169 6.72 -40.35 -10.31
CA GLY A 169 7.74 -41.25 -10.82
C GLY A 169 9.14 -40.67 -10.77
N ILE A 170 10.08 -41.40 -11.35
CA ILE A 170 11.46 -41.01 -11.44
C ILE A 170 11.60 -40.09 -12.67
N LEU A 171 12.08 -38.87 -12.45
CA LEU A 171 12.46 -37.96 -13.52
C LEU A 171 13.98 -37.90 -13.61
N ASP A 172 14.52 -38.22 -14.79
CA ASP A 172 15.95 -38.27 -15.04
C ASP A 172 16.28 -37.60 -16.39
N ASN A 173 17.19 -36.66 -16.36
CA ASN A 173 17.68 -35.99 -17.59
C ASN A 173 19.15 -36.34 -17.91
N GLY A 174 19.72 -37.33 -17.18
CA GLY A 174 21.11 -37.73 -17.31
C GLY A 174 22.09 -36.96 -16.41
N GLU A 175 21.71 -35.77 -15.92
CA GLU A 175 22.51 -34.99 -14.98
C GLU A 175 21.85 -34.90 -13.58
N ILE A 176 20.52 -34.79 -13.58
CA ILE A 176 19.72 -34.65 -12.36
C ILE A 176 18.68 -35.76 -12.34
N LYS A 177 18.60 -36.46 -11.23
CA LYS A 177 17.60 -37.52 -10.97
C LYS A 177 16.73 -37.15 -9.77
N VAL A 178 15.42 -37.12 -9.98
CA VAL A 178 14.40 -36.87 -8.93
C VAL A 178 13.61 -38.16 -8.75
N GLU A 179 13.69 -38.79 -7.59
CA GLU A 179 13.08 -40.09 -7.33
C GLU A 179 11.54 -40.06 -7.15
N GLU A 180 11.03 -38.92 -6.65
CA GLU A 180 9.59 -38.70 -6.46
C GLU A 180 9.15 -37.43 -7.25
N GLY A 181 9.35 -37.45 -8.55
CA GLY A 181 8.94 -36.36 -9.43
C GLY A 181 7.43 -36.38 -9.66
N TYR A 182 6.80 -35.20 -9.58
CA TYR A 182 5.36 -35.02 -9.81
C TYR A 182 5.12 -34.38 -11.18
N VAL A 183 4.22 -34.96 -11.96
CA VAL A 183 3.81 -34.47 -13.27
C VAL A 183 2.29 -34.34 -13.32
N GLY A 184 1.79 -33.12 -13.28
CA GLY A 184 0.35 -32.83 -13.35
C GLY A 184 -0.11 -32.58 -14.77
N LEU A 185 -0.80 -33.53 -15.39
CA LEU A 185 -1.24 -33.45 -16.78
C LEU A 185 -2.26 -32.32 -17.03
N ILE A 186 -2.99 -31.93 -16.00
CA ILE A 186 -3.99 -30.86 -16.11
C ILE A 186 -3.40 -29.51 -16.51
N SER A 187 -2.14 -29.23 -16.16
CA SER A 187 -1.42 -28.00 -16.46
C SER A 187 -0.84 -27.97 -17.89
N MET A 188 -0.86 -29.10 -18.57
CA MET A 188 -0.27 -29.27 -19.89
C MET A 188 -1.31 -29.00 -20.99
N ASN A 189 -0.83 -28.57 -22.14
CA ASN A 189 -1.67 -28.53 -23.35
C ASN A 189 -1.86 -29.94 -23.94
N ASP A 190 -2.77 -30.06 -24.90
CA ASP A 190 -3.13 -31.35 -25.47
C ASP A 190 -1.96 -32.06 -26.18
N GLU A 191 -1.02 -31.34 -26.76
CA GLU A 191 0.15 -31.92 -27.42
C GLU A 191 1.13 -32.47 -26.39
N GLN A 192 1.33 -31.77 -25.29
CA GLN A 192 2.21 -32.21 -24.20
C GLN A 192 1.65 -33.41 -23.45
N ARG A 193 0.32 -33.58 -23.35
CA ARG A 193 -0.33 -34.72 -22.69
C ARG A 193 -0.26 -36.01 -23.49
N LYS A 194 -0.31 -35.94 -24.83
CA LYS A 194 -0.37 -37.11 -25.73
C LYS A 194 0.61 -38.24 -25.37
N PRO A 195 1.88 -37.98 -25.08
CA PRO A 195 2.84 -39.05 -24.75
C PRO A 195 2.49 -39.83 -23.49
N PHE A 196 1.75 -39.22 -22.58
CA PHE A 196 1.43 -39.84 -21.27
C PHE A 196 0.13 -40.63 -21.27
N ILE A 197 -0.82 -40.28 -22.13
CA ILE A 197 -2.14 -40.93 -22.18
C ILE A 197 -2.00 -42.40 -22.55
N GLY A 198 -2.69 -43.25 -21.82
CA GLY A 198 -2.68 -44.73 -22.01
C GLY A 198 -1.45 -45.41 -21.43
N LYS A 199 -0.58 -44.71 -20.74
CA LYS A 199 0.58 -45.32 -20.06
C LYS A 199 0.18 -45.93 -18.73
N LYS A 200 0.94 -46.94 -18.30
CA LYS A 200 0.73 -47.72 -17.08
C LYS A 200 1.90 -47.56 -16.12
N VAL A 201 1.68 -47.97 -14.89
CA VAL A 201 2.73 -48.00 -13.88
C VAL A 201 3.89 -48.89 -14.34
N GLY A 202 5.10 -48.32 -14.34
CA GLY A 202 6.32 -48.99 -14.80
C GLY A 202 6.70 -48.69 -16.25
N ASP A 203 5.88 -47.98 -17.02
CA ASP A 203 6.25 -47.53 -18.35
C ASP A 203 7.30 -46.40 -18.29
N GLU A 204 8.28 -46.47 -19.20
CA GLU A 204 9.28 -45.43 -19.37
C GLU A 204 8.95 -44.60 -20.62
N LEU A 205 9.11 -43.30 -20.49
CA LEU A 205 8.94 -42.41 -21.66
C LEU A 205 9.89 -41.21 -21.61
N THR A 206 10.32 -40.82 -22.78
CA THR A 206 11.14 -39.59 -22.94
C THR A 206 10.28 -38.48 -23.50
N VAL A 207 10.25 -37.36 -22.80
CA VAL A 207 9.46 -36.18 -23.19
C VAL A 207 10.35 -34.93 -23.24
N ASN A 208 10.01 -34.03 -24.13
CA ASN A 208 10.65 -32.72 -24.16
C ASN A 208 9.82 -31.75 -23.29
N VAL A 209 10.46 -31.14 -22.32
CA VAL A 209 9.83 -30.20 -21.36
C VAL A 209 9.97 -28.71 -21.76
N ASN A 210 10.41 -28.44 -22.99
CA ASN A 210 10.52 -27.07 -23.52
C ASN A 210 9.19 -26.54 -24.09
#